data_13db10a043e413186cb33773da79a0c4
#
_entry.id   13db10a043e413186cb33773da79a0c4
#
_cell.length_a   1.000
_cell.length_b   1.000
_cell.length_c   1.000
_cell.angle_alpha   90.00
_cell.angle_beta   90.00
_cell.angle_gamma   90.00
#
_symmetry.space_group_name_H-M   'P 1'
#
loop_
_entity.id
_entity.type
_entity.pdbx_description
1 polymer ?
#
loop_
_entity_poly.entity_id
_entity_poly.type
_entity_poly.pdbx_seq_one_letter_code
_entity_poly.pdbx_strand_id
1 'polypeptide(L)'
;MIPTWVHKRLYVRRLHGILARSIYSEMVDHPIKSSKVLVKILAFGDSLTTGNTGGTENEKLDKPYTIHLSNLLKENHPNFEFKVDNKGVYGQLVRGEMTSRLPNVLEACGPYDIVIILGGTNDVITPEQGLERTLFEGIQMLHSQVKEHGAKCIGLTIPETDVFYKDLGKNGLSWVKEEGEKIRLKVNEKLRQGIRQDDSAVILCDLEKKFPQQSLSEQDLGKFWSDGLHFTEEGYKKMAEIIYEDMKHFLL
;
A
#
# COMPACT_ATOMS: atom_id res chain seq x y z
N MET A 1 18.14 -20.63 -20.53
CA MET A 1 17.97 -19.34 -19.86
C MET A 1 17.44 -18.35 -20.88
N ILE A 2 16.20 -17.91 -20.73
CA ILE A 2 15.58 -16.92 -21.63
C ILE A 2 16.02 -15.53 -21.12
N PRO A 3 16.58 -14.67 -21.97
CA PRO A 3 17.08 -13.37 -21.51
C PRO A 3 15.98 -12.50 -20.92
N THR A 4 16.27 -11.81 -19.81
CA THR A 4 15.36 -10.93 -19.06
C THR A 4 14.69 -9.82 -19.88
N TRP A 5 15.26 -9.44 -21.04
CA TRP A 5 14.68 -8.44 -21.94
C TRP A 5 13.46 -8.97 -22.72
N VAL A 6 13.28 -10.27 -22.86
CA VAL A 6 12.10 -10.88 -23.52
C VAL A 6 10.86 -10.69 -22.65
N HIS A 7 10.99 -10.79 -21.32
CA HIS A 7 9.87 -10.51 -20.40
C HIS A 7 9.46 -9.02 -20.41
N LYS A 8 10.41 -8.09 -20.50
CA LYS A 8 10.11 -6.65 -20.60
C LYS A 8 9.31 -6.31 -21.87
N ARG A 9 9.62 -6.95 -23.01
CA ARG A 9 8.91 -6.70 -24.28
C ARG A 9 7.48 -7.24 -24.29
N LEU A 10 7.23 -8.35 -23.62
CA LEU A 10 5.89 -8.94 -23.47
C LEU A 10 4.99 -8.10 -22.54
N TYR A 11 5.58 -7.50 -21.50
CA TYR A 11 4.86 -6.68 -20.53
C TYR A 11 4.42 -5.33 -21.12
N VAL A 12 5.30 -4.64 -21.85
CA VAL A 12 4.97 -3.38 -22.55
C VAL A 12 3.89 -3.62 -23.63
N ARG A 13 3.92 -4.78 -24.31
CA ARG A 13 2.85 -5.15 -25.25
C ARG A 13 1.52 -5.44 -24.56
N ARG A 14 1.53 -5.87 -23.28
CA ARG A 14 0.31 -6.17 -22.52
C ARG A 14 -0.44 -4.89 -22.13
N LEU A 15 0.26 -3.83 -21.69
CA LEU A 15 -0.38 -2.55 -21.33
C LEU A 15 -0.94 -1.80 -22.56
N HIS A 16 -0.24 -1.83 -23.70
CA HIS A 16 -0.78 -1.29 -24.97
C HIS A 16 -1.87 -2.20 -25.56
N GLY A 17 -1.84 -3.50 -25.26
CA GLY A 17 -2.86 -4.47 -25.68
C GLY A 17 -4.18 -4.34 -24.93
N ILE A 18 -4.19 -3.79 -23.72
CA ILE A 18 -5.40 -3.54 -22.93
C ILE A 18 -6.24 -2.44 -23.62
N LEU A 19 -5.62 -1.33 -23.98
CA LEU A 19 -6.28 -0.24 -24.72
C LEU A 19 -6.69 -0.65 -26.15
N ALA A 20 -5.85 -1.40 -26.86
CA ALA A 20 -6.14 -1.84 -28.22
C ALA A 20 -7.27 -2.87 -28.30
N ARG A 21 -7.43 -3.74 -27.31
CA ARG A 21 -8.52 -4.73 -27.27
C ARG A 21 -9.87 -4.13 -26.92
N SER A 22 -9.90 -3.08 -26.09
CA SER A 22 -11.15 -2.34 -25.79
C SER A 22 -11.71 -1.68 -27.06
N ILE A 23 -10.86 -1.13 -27.91
CA ILE A 23 -11.28 -0.47 -29.16
C ILE A 23 -11.70 -1.48 -30.23
N TYR A 24 -11.09 -2.69 -30.26
CA TYR A 24 -11.45 -3.73 -31.25
C TYR A 24 -12.75 -4.47 -30.95
N SER A 25 -13.21 -4.49 -29.68
CA SER A 25 -14.49 -5.15 -29.31
C SER A 25 -15.72 -4.35 -29.73
N GLU A 26 -15.56 -3.05 -30.02
CA GLU A 26 -16.66 -2.21 -30.53
C GLU A 26 -16.94 -2.39 -32.03
N MET A 27 -16.09 -3.13 -32.76
CA MET A 27 -16.19 -3.24 -34.23
C MET A 27 -16.71 -4.58 -34.78
N VAL A 28 -17.08 -5.52 -33.91
CA VAL A 28 -17.59 -6.83 -34.36
C VAL A 28 -18.92 -7.15 -33.70
N ASP A 29 -19.99 -7.05 -34.43
CA ASP A 29 -21.38 -7.45 -34.09
C ASP A 29 -21.53 -8.97 -33.94
N HIS A 30 -20.88 -9.58 -32.95
CA HIS A 30 -21.21 -10.88 -32.42
C HIS A 30 -21.16 -10.82 -30.89
N PRO A 31 -22.08 -11.49 -30.16
CA PRO A 31 -22.02 -11.55 -28.70
C PRO A 31 -20.89 -12.50 -28.28
N ILE A 32 -19.65 -12.08 -28.49
CA ILE A 32 -18.50 -12.68 -27.80
C ILE A 32 -18.73 -12.29 -26.34
N LYS A 33 -18.93 -13.28 -25.47
CA LYS A 33 -18.81 -13.06 -24.01
C LYS A 33 -17.49 -12.33 -23.80
N SER A 34 -17.58 -11.02 -23.60
CA SER A 34 -16.42 -10.17 -23.39
C SER A 34 -15.65 -10.74 -22.19
N SER A 35 -14.54 -11.38 -22.45
CA SER A 35 -13.67 -11.85 -21.36
C SER A 35 -13.14 -10.62 -20.66
N LYS A 36 -13.52 -10.44 -19.37
CA LYS A 36 -13.04 -9.34 -18.56
C LYS A 36 -11.52 -9.33 -18.55
N VAL A 37 -10.95 -8.14 -18.55
CA VAL A 37 -9.49 -7.97 -18.42
C VAL A 37 -9.11 -8.23 -16.97
N LEU A 38 -8.24 -9.22 -16.72
CA LEU A 38 -7.74 -9.51 -15.38
C LEU A 38 -6.67 -8.49 -14.99
N VAL A 39 -6.89 -7.84 -13.84
CA VAL A 39 -5.93 -6.94 -13.18
C VAL A 39 -5.51 -7.56 -11.85
N LYS A 40 -4.22 -7.83 -11.70
CA LYS A 40 -3.64 -8.40 -10.48
C LYS A 40 -3.01 -7.32 -9.63
N ILE A 41 -3.45 -7.22 -8.39
CA ILE A 41 -3.01 -6.20 -7.41
C ILE A 41 -2.35 -6.91 -6.24
N LEU A 42 -1.17 -6.46 -5.86
CA LEU A 42 -0.49 -6.87 -4.63
C LEU A 42 -0.62 -5.78 -3.58
N ALA A 43 -1.13 -6.12 -2.40
CA ALA A 43 -1.01 -5.32 -1.19
C ALA A 43 0.15 -5.87 -0.36
N PHE A 44 1.21 -5.07 -0.19
CA PHE A 44 2.44 -5.48 0.46
C PHE A 44 2.78 -4.52 1.61
N GLY A 45 3.00 -5.07 2.80
CA GLY A 45 3.26 -4.25 3.99
C GLY A 45 3.36 -5.05 5.28
N ASP A 46 3.06 -4.35 6.37
CA ASP A 46 3.09 -4.85 7.75
C ASP A 46 1.69 -5.24 8.27
N SER A 47 1.45 -5.11 9.59
CA SER A 47 0.17 -5.41 10.26
C SER A 47 -0.99 -4.54 9.77
N LEU A 48 -0.73 -3.32 9.31
CA LEU A 48 -1.76 -2.48 8.71
C LEU A 48 -2.22 -3.02 7.35
N THR A 49 -1.37 -3.76 6.66
CA THR A 49 -1.74 -4.46 5.42
C THR A 49 -2.44 -5.80 5.72
N THR A 50 -2.05 -6.54 6.79
CA THR A 50 -2.81 -7.74 7.19
C THR A 50 -4.24 -7.41 7.57
N GLY A 51 -4.51 -6.18 8.03
CA GLY A 51 -5.80 -5.74 8.54
C GLY A 51 -5.98 -5.99 10.03
N ASN A 52 -4.87 -5.98 10.79
CA ASN A 52 -4.90 -6.14 12.23
C ASN A 52 -5.77 -5.06 12.89
N THR A 53 -6.77 -5.50 13.66
CA THR A 53 -7.68 -4.60 14.37
C THR A 53 -7.29 -4.39 15.84
N GLY A 54 -6.09 -4.79 16.25
CA GLY A 54 -5.73 -4.81 17.67
C GLY A 54 -6.42 -5.98 18.40
N GLY A 55 -6.38 -5.95 19.74
CA GLY A 55 -6.98 -7.00 20.57
C GLY A 55 -6.04 -8.15 20.91
N THR A 56 -6.52 -9.09 21.71
CA THR A 56 -5.79 -10.29 22.12
C THR A 56 -5.72 -11.31 20.99
N GLU A 57 -4.77 -12.25 21.03
CA GLU A 57 -4.61 -13.29 20.00
C GLU A 57 -5.88 -14.10 19.71
N ASN A 58 -6.78 -14.23 20.70
CA ASN A 58 -8.05 -14.95 20.56
C ASN A 58 -9.18 -14.12 19.91
N GLU A 59 -8.99 -12.80 19.76
CA GLU A 59 -9.99 -11.85 19.23
C GLU A 59 -9.58 -11.25 17.87
N LYS A 60 -8.39 -11.60 17.37
CA LYS A 60 -7.86 -11.09 16.10
C LYS A 60 -8.59 -11.69 14.90
N LEU A 61 -9.62 -11.01 14.47
CA LEU A 61 -10.14 -11.17 13.12
C LEU A 61 -9.53 -10.06 12.26
N ASP A 62 -8.60 -10.43 11.39
CA ASP A 62 -8.05 -9.48 10.44
C ASP A 62 -9.16 -8.96 9.52
N LYS A 63 -9.21 -7.64 9.38
CA LYS A 63 -10.18 -6.92 8.56
C LYS A 63 -9.46 -6.07 7.49
N PRO A 64 -8.72 -6.70 6.58
CA PRO A 64 -7.84 -5.98 5.69
C PRO A 64 -8.60 -5.04 4.75
N TYR A 65 -8.03 -3.86 4.52
CA TYR A 65 -8.53 -2.90 3.55
C TYR A 65 -8.69 -3.51 2.14
N THR A 66 -7.94 -4.56 1.82
CA THR A 66 -7.97 -5.24 0.52
C THR A 66 -9.32 -5.87 0.19
N ILE A 67 -10.11 -6.27 1.19
CA ILE A 67 -11.47 -6.77 1.00
C ILE A 67 -12.37 -5.63 0.49
N HIS A 68 -12.34 -4.49 1.18
CA HIS A 68 -13.13 -3.31 0.82
C HIS A 68 -12.69 -2.73 -0.52
N LEU A 69 -11.37 -2.67 -0.77
CA LEU A 69 -10.81 -2.24 -2.04
C LEU A 69 -11.26 -3.15 -3.20
N SER A 70 -11.26 -4.46 -3.00
CA SER A 70 -11.73 -5.43 -3.99
C SER A 70 -13.20 -5.21 -4.36
N ASN A 71 -14.04 -4.85 -3.38
CA ASN A 71 -15.45 -4.53 -3.63
C ASN A 71 -15.61 -3.24 -4.42
N LEU A 72 -14.93 -2.15 -4.01
CA LEU A 72 -14.95 -0.87 -4.73
C LEU A 72 -14.49 -1.02 -6.19
N LEU A 73 -13.44 -1.79 -6.42
CA LEU A 73 -12.94 -2.07 -7.77
C LEU A 73 -13.97 -2.80 -8.63
N LYS A 74 -14.61 -3.85 -8.10
CA LYS A 74 -15.62 -4.65 -8.81
C LYS A 74 -16.88 -3.83 -9.14
N GLU A 75 -17.30 -3.00 -8.19
CA GLU A 75 -18.51 -2.17 -8.34
C GLU A 75 -18.32 -1.07 -9.40
N ASN A 76 -17.15 -0.44 -9.42
CA ASN A 76 -16.91 0.73 -10.27
C ASN A 76 -16.27 0.39 -11.62
N HIS A 77 -15.75 -0.84 -11.79
CA HIS A 77 -15.07 -1.26 -13.03
C HIS A 77 -15.59 -2.62 -13.52
N PRO A 78 -16.86 -2.73 -13.95
CA PRO A 78 -17.50 -4.01 -14.29
C PRO A 78 -16.86 -4.76 -15.46
N ASN A 79 -16.08 -4.07 -16.29
CA ASN A 79 -15.39 -4.64 -17.45
C ASN A 79 -14.07 -5.33 -17.09
N PHE A 80 -13.63 -5.20 -15.83
CA PHE A 80 -12.40 -5.82 -15.33
C PHE A 80 -12.72 -6.96 -14.35
N GLU A 81 -11.79 -7.89 -14.25
CA GLU A 81 -11.69 -8.87 -13.17
C GLU A 81 -10.50 -8.50 -12.30
N PHE A 82 -10.71 -8.33 -11.00
CA PHE A 82 -9.65 -7.96 -10.07
C PHE A 82 -9.27 -9.13 -9.17
N LYS A 83 -7.97 -9.39 -9.06
CA LYS A 83 -7.39 -10.28 -8.06
C LYS A 83 -6.50 -9.45 -7.15
N VAL A 84 -6.90 -9.29 -5.88
CA VAL A 84 -6.14 -8.56 -4.86
C VAL A 84 -5.50 -9.56 -3.91
N ASP A 85 -4.19 -9.70 -3.98
CA ASP A 85 -3.40 -10.57 -3.10
C ASP A 85 -2.89 -9.72 -1.91
N ASN A 86 -3.21 -10.16 -0.67
CA ASN A 86 -2.68 -9.54 0.55
C ASN A 86 -1.43 -10.27 1.00
N LYS A 87 -0.33 -9.56 1.13
CA LYS A 87 0.98 -10.03 1.61
C LYS A 87 1.50 -9.13 2.73
N GLY A 88 0.62 -8.76 3.67
CA GLY A 88 1.00 -8.15 4.93
C GLY A 88 1.70 -9.15 5.86
N VAL A 89 2.62 -8.67 6.69
CA VAL A 89 3.30 -9.47 7.74
C VAL A 89 3.40 -8.62 9.00
N TYR A 90 2.86 -9.14 10.10
CA TYR A 90 2.86 -8.45 11.40
C TYR A 90 4.27 -8.04 11.84
N GLY A 91 4.40 -6.82 12.37
CA GLY A 91 5.63 -6.33 12.99
C GLY A 91 6.78 -6.09 12.02
N GLN A 92 6.60 -6.29 10.71
CA GLN A 92 7.68 -6.26 9.74
C GLN A 92 8.26 -4.86 9.56
N LEU A 93 9.58 -4.79 9.55
CA LEU A 93 10.35 -3.57 9.29
C LEU A 93 10.59 -3.40 7.78
N VAL A 94 10.62 -2.14 7.33
CA VAL A 94 11.02 -1.83 5.95
C VAL A 94 12.48 -2.23 5.73
N ARG A 95 13.33 -1.90 6.71
CA ARG A 95 14.77 -2.15 6.65
C ARG A 95 15.09 -3.65 6.72
N GLY A 96 15.70 -4.16 5.65
CA GLY A 96 16.17 -5.54 5.57
C GLY A 96 15.08 -6.59 5.37
N GLU A 97 13.93 -6.45 6.02
CA GLU A 97 12.87 -7.46 5.96
C GLU A 97 11.96 -7.30 4.74
N MET A 98 11.25 -6.17 4.63
CA MET A 98 10.37 -5.92 3.48
C MET A 98 11.16 -5.83 2.18
N THR A 99 12.31 -5.13 2.19
CA THR A 99 13.16 -4.98 1.00
C THR A 99 13.75 -6.30 0.49
N SER A 100 14.01 -7.25 1.38
CA SER A 100 14.46 -8.60 0.99
C SER A 100 13.32 -9.52 0.56
N ARG A 101 12.11 -9.34 1.12
CA ARG A 101 10.95 -10.19 0.85
C ARG A 101 10.24 -9.85 -0.45
N LEU A 102 10.15 -8.56 -0.80
CA LEU A 102 9.37 -8.12 -1.97
C LEU A 102 9.80 -8.78 -3.28
N PRO A 103 11.10 -8.87 -3.63
CA PRO A 103 11.53 -9.53 -4.86
C PRO A 103 11.03 -10.98 -4.96
N ASN A 104 11.11 -11.74 -3.86
CA ASN A 104 10.66 -13.13 -3.82
C ASN A 104 9.13 -13.24 -4.02
N VAL A 105 8.34 -12.32 -3.45
CA VAL A 105 6.88 -12.29 -3.64
C VAL A 105 6.53 -11.94 -5.08
N LEU A 106 7.22 -10.97 -5.68
CA LEU A 106 7.02 -10.57 -7.07
C LEU A 106 7.35 -11.71 -8.04
N GLU A 107 8.42 -12.45 -7.78
CA GLU A 107 8.83 -13.60 -8.61
C GLU A 107 7.87 -14.78 -8.45
N ALA A 108 7.54 -15.15 -7.21
CA ALA A 108 6.77 -16.37 -6.94
C ALA A 108 5.28 -16.23 -7.26
N CYS A 109 4.69 -15.02 -7.07
CA CYS A 109 3.24 -14.81 -7.17
C CYS A 109 2.83 -13.91 -8.34
N GLY A 110 3.79 -13.18 -8.95
CA GLY A 110 3.55 -12.26 -10.07
C GLY A 110 3.15 -12.94 -11.38
N PRO A 111 3.12 -12.24 -12.50
CA PRO A 111 3.25 -10.79 -12.55
C PRO A 111 2.05 -10.05 -11.95
N TYR A 112 2.33 -8.89 -11.33
CA TYR A 112 1.30 -7.96 -10.86
C TYR A 112 1.23 -6.75 -11.78
N ASP A 113 0.05 -6.17 -11.92
CA ASP A 113 -0.18 -4.94 -12.67
C ASP A 113 0.00 -3.71 -11.76
N ILE A 114 -0.42 -3.82 -10.49
CA ILE A 114 -0.34 -2.77 -9.48
C ILE A 114 0.19 -3.37 -8.16
N VAL A 115 1.07 -2.65 -7.48
CA VAL A 115 1.56 -2.99 -6.14
C VAL A 115 1.34 -1.82 -5.20
N ILE A 116 0.65 -2.07 -4.10
CA ILE A 116 0.40 -1.11 -3.02
C ILE A 116 1.42 -1.37 -1.92
N ILE A 117 2.21 -0.36 -1.54
CA ILE A 117 3.26 -0.45 -0.53
C ILE A 117 2.91 0.40 0.68
N LEU A 118 2.80 -0.24 1.84
CA LEU A 118 2.69 0.43 3.14
C LEU A 118 3.68 -0.20 4.11
N GLY A 119 4.58 0.61 4.67
CA GLY A 119 5.55 0.19 5.67
C GLY A 119 6.22 1.37 6.33
N GLY A 120 6.93 1.11 7.41
CA GLY A 120 7.66 2.12 8.18
C GLY A 120 7.07 2.39 9.56
N THR A 121 5.84 1.95 9.84
CA THR A 121 5.21 2.12 11.15
C THR A 121 6.03 1.43 12.26
N ASN A 122 6.43 0.18 12.05
CA ASN A 122 7.26 -0.55 13.02
C ASN A 122 8.66 0.04 13.16
N ASP A 123 9.20 0.60 12.07
CA ASP A 123 10.51 1.27 12.11
C ASP A 123 10.46 2.50 13.01
N VAL A 124 9.44 3.37 12.89
CA VAL A 124 9.36 4.63 13.65
C VAL A 124 8.97 4.44 15.11
N ILE A 125 8.29 3.35 15.48
CA ILE A 125 8.02 3.05 16.90
C ILE A 125 9.24 2.47 17.64
N THR A 126 10.28 2.09 16.91
CA THR A 126 11.57 1.65 17.44
C THR A 126 12.72 2.49 16.83
N PRO A 127 12.77 3.81 17.08
CA PRO A 127 13.72 4.68 16.43
C PRO A 127 15.15 4.41 16.87
N GLU A 128 16.07 4.52 15.91
CA GLU A 128 17.50 4.42 16.12
C GLU A 128 18.27 5.50 15.35
N GLN A 129 19.53 5.68 15.66
CA GLN A 129 20.36 6.68 15.00
C GLN A 129 20.44 6.43 13.48
N GLY A 130 20.16 7.46 12.69
CA GLY A 130 20.21 7.39 11.23
C GLY A 130 18.97 6.78 10.57
N LEU A 131 17.94 6.40 11.34
CA LEU A 131 16.73 5.78 10.85
C LEU A 131 16.03 6.60 9.75
N GLU A 132 15.97 7.92 9.88
CA GLU A 132 15.32 8.79 8.87
C GLU A 132 15.83 8.49 7.45
N ARG A 133 17.15 8.39 7.30
CA ARG A 133 17.78 8.12 6.01
C ARG A 133 17.54 6.68 5.56
N THR A 134 17.83 5.71 6.42
CA THR A 134 17.74 4.29 6.07
C THR A 134 16.32 3.84 5.79
N LEU A 135 15.33 4.39 6.49
CA LEU A 135 13.90 4.12 6.23
C LEU A 135 13.45 4.72 4.90
N PHE A 136 13.81 5.97 4.63
CA PHE A 136 13.49 6.60 3.35
C PHE A 136 14.12 5.83 2.16
N GLU A 137 15.41 5.51 2.25
CA GLU A 137 16.12 4.71 1.23
C GLU A 137 15.47 3.32 1.05
N GLY A 138 15.04 2.69 2.14
CA GLY A 138 14.35 1.41 2.11
C GLY A 138 12.99 1.48 1.38
N ILE A 139 12.18 2.51 1.66
CA ILE A 139 10.90 2.72 0.95
C ILE A 139 11.16 3.01 -0.54
N GLN A 140 12.16 3.83 -0.87
CA GLN A 140 12.53 4.08 -2.27
C GLN A 140 12.98 2.79 -2.98
N MET A 141 13.72 1.92 -2.27
CA MET A 141 14.12 0.61 -2.81
C MET A 141 12.90 -0.25 -3.13
N LEU A 142 11.89 -0.31 -2.25
CA LEU A 142 10.64 -1.03 -2.51
C LEU A 142 9.94 -0.48 -3.77
N HIS A 143 9.84 0.83 -3.92
CA HIS A 143 9.24 1.44 -5.12
C HIS A 143 10.05 1.09 -6.39
N SER A 144 11.37 1.09 -6.31
CA SER A 144 12.25 0.73 -7.43
C SER A 144 12.08 -0.74 -7.84
N GLN A 145 12.01 -1.66 -6.86
CA GLN A 145 11.76 -3.08 -7.10
C GLN A 145 10.42 -3.31 -7.83
N VAL A 146 9.36 -2.57 -7.45
CA VAL A 146 8.07 -2.63 -8.15
C VAL A 146 8.20 -2.14 -9.60
N LYS A 147 8.87 -1.00 -9.82
CA LYS A 147 9.10 -0.46 -11.17
C LYS A 147 9.92 -1.42 -12.06
N GLU A 148 10.97 -2.01 -11.52
CA GLU A 148 11.81 -2.98 -12.21
C GLU A 148 11.03 -4.25 -12.58
N HIS A 149 10.07 -4.64 -11.75
CA HIS A 149 9.13 -5.72 -12.05
C HIS A 149 8.15 -5.35 -13.18
N GLY A 150 8.01 -4.07 -13.50
CA GLY A 150 7.12 -3.56 -14.55
C GLY A 150 5.69 -3.27 -14.07
N ALA A 151 5.44 -3.27 -12.77
CA ALA A 151 4.16 -2.91 -12.17
C ALA A 151 4.05 -1.41 -11.88
N LYS A 152 2.81 -0.91 -11.76
CA LYS A 152 2.52 0.41 -11.18
C LYS A 152 2.66 0.32 -9.66
N CYS A 153 3.23 1.34 -9.03
CA CYS A 153 3.39 1.41 -7.59
C CYS A 153 2.46 2.46 -6.98
N ILE A 154 1.78 2.11 -5.89
CA ILE A 154 1.08 3.05 -5.02
C ILE A 154 1.81 3.01 -3.67
N GLY A 155 2.67 4.01 -3.44
CA GLY A 155 3.36 4.17 -2.17
C GLY A 155 2.49 4.96 -1.20
N LEU A 156 2.29 4.46 0.02
CA LEU A 156 1.55 5.16 1.05
C LEU A 156 2.51 5.90 1.99
N THR A 157 2.12 7.09 2.44
CA THR A 157 2.78 7.73 3.58
C THR A 157 2.50 6.95 4.86
N ILE A 158 3.45 6.98 5.81
CA ILE A 158 3.33 6.34 7.12
C ILE A 158 2.24 7.07 7.91
N PRO A 159 1.14 6.38 8.31
CA PRO A 159 0.05 7.01 9.03
C PRO A 159 0.48 7.52 10.41
N GLU A 160 -0.31 8.43 10.97
CA GLU A 160 -0.18 8.82 12.36
C GLU A 160 -0.46 7.65 13.29
N THR A 161 0.12 7.70 14.49
CA THR A 161 -0.15 6.72 15.55
C THR A 161 -0.09 7.40 16.91
N ASP A 162 -1.02 7.07 17.80
CA ASP A 162 -0.99 7.53 19.18
C ASP A 162 -0.39 6.50 20.16
N VAL A 163 0.10 5.35 19.66
CA VAL A 163 0.86 4.37 20.46
C VAL A 163 2.03 5.05 21.17
N PHE A 164 2.65 6.02 20.52
CA PHE A 164 3.63 6.87 21.18
C PHE A 164 3.04 7.63 22.39
N TYR A 165 1.71 7.75 22.52
CA TYR A 165 1.06 8.61 23.49
C TYR A 165 0.48 7.85 24.70
N LYS A 166 0.10 6.58 24.56
CA LYS A 166 -0.66 5.87 25.60
C LYS A 166 0.16 4.97 26.51
N ASP A 167 1.12 4.22 25.99
CA ASP A 167 1.72 3.10 26.74
C ASP A 167 3.12 3.34 27.32
N LEU A 168 3.76 4.44 27.00
CA LEU A 168 5.10 4.72 27.48
C LEU A 168 5.02 5.49 28.82
N GLY A 169 4.41 4.83 29.81
CA GLY A 169 4.23 5.34 31.14
C GLY A 169 5.47 6.05 31.68
N LYS A 170 5.25 7.04 32.48
CA LYS A 170 6.00 8.00 33.31
C LYS A 170 7.55 7.91 33.41
N ASN A 171 8.24 6.91 32.88
CA ASN A 171 9.67 6.66 33.06
C ASN A 171 10.42 6.50 31.74
N GLY A 172 10.77 7.59 31.07
CA GLY A 172 11.99 7.59 30.24
C GLY A 172 11.85 7.34 28.74
N LEU A 173 10.66 7.16 28.18
CA LEU A 173 10.46 6.87 26.76
C LEU A 173 9.85 8.04 25.96
N SER A 174 9.74 9.24 26.52
CA SER A 174 9.26 10.42 25.81
C SER A 174 10.11 10.75 24.57
N TRP A 175 11.42 10.54 24.67
CA TRP A 175 12.34 10.79 23.56
C TRP A 175 12.14 9.82 22.38
N VAL A 176 11.82 8.55 22.66
CA VAL A 176 11.53 7.54 21.60
C VAL A 176 10.32 8.01 20.79
N LYS A 177 9.29 8.47 21.48
CA LYS A 177 8.09 9.02 20.90
C LYS A 177 8.37 10.25 20.04
N GLU A 178 9.02 11.27 20.62
CA GLU A 178 9.33 12.50 19.91
C GLU A 178 10.23 12.26 18.70
N GLU A 179 11.23 11.41 18.84
CA GLU A 179 12.15 11.10 17.75
C GLU A 179 11.45 10.24 16.66
N GLY A 180 10.65 9.25 17.05
CA GLY A 180 9.88 8.44 16.10
C GLY A 180 8.91 9.27 15.26
N GLU A 181 8.15 10.16 15.90
CA GLU A 181 7.22 11.06 15.21
C GLU A 181 7.97 12.05 14.29
N LYS A 182 9.06 12.63 14.77
CA LYS A 182 9.90 13.51 13.96
C LYS A 182 10.48 12.81 12.73
N ILE A 183 10.93 11.55 12.89
CA ILE A 183 11.41 10.73 11.78
C ILE A 183 10.27 10.46 10.81
N ARG A 184 9.10 10.05 11.29
CA ARG A 184 7.91 9.79 10.47
C ARG A 184 7.54 10.99 9.60
N LEU A 185 7.44 12.17 10.20
CA LEU A 185 7.13 13.41 9.49
C LEU A 185 8.16 13.73 8.41
N LYS A 186 9.45 13.61 8.71
CA LYS A 186 10.53 13.87 7.75
C LYS A 186 10.55 12.86 6.61
N VAL A 187 10.32 11.57 6.89
CA VAL A 187 10.25 10.54 5.87
C VAL A 187 9.06 10.80 4.95
N ASN A 188 7.88 11.08 5.50
CA ASN A 188 6.69 11.40 4.72
C ASN A 188 6.90 12.65 3.85
N GLU A 189 7.56 13.69 4.38
CA GLU A 189 7.87 14.88 3.59
C GLU A 189 8.84 14.57 2.43
N LYS A 190 9.86 13.74 2.67
CA LYS A 190 10.77 13.28 1.61
C LYS A 190 10.05 12.44 0.56
N LEU A 191 9.06 11.61 0.95
CA LEU A 191 8.25 10.86 0.01
C LEU A 191 7.41 11.79 -0.88
N ARG A 192 6.81 12.86 -0.31
CA ARG A 192 6.06 13.88 -1.08
C ARG A 192 6.93 14.61 -2.08
N GLN A 193 8.17 14.93 -1.70
CA GLN A 193 9.13 15.61 -2.57
C GLN A 193 9.77 14.69 -3.61
N GLY A 194 9.98 13.42 -3.25
CA GLY A 194 10.70 12.45 -4.07
C GLY A 194 9.87 11.74 -5.13
N ILE A 195 8.56 11.62 -4.91
CA ILE A 195 7.65 11.04 -5.91
C ILE A 195 7.12 12.18 -6.78
N ARG A 196 7.61 12.24 -8.01
CA ARG A 196 7.21 13.27 -8.97
C ARG A 196 5.77 13.01 -9.42
N GLN A 197 4.98 14.07 -9.55
CA GLN A 197 3.59 13.99 -10.03
C GLN A 197 3.49 13.49 -11.48
N ASP A 198 4.57 13.62 -12.25
CA ASP A 198 4.66 13.14 -13.64
C ASP A 198 5.25 11.71 -13.76
N ASP A 199 5.62 11.05 -12.66
CA ASP A 199 6.03 9.64 -12.69
C ASP A 199 4.82 8.74 -12.94
N SER A 200 4.64 8.31 -14.17
CA SER A 200 3.54 7.43 -14.56
C SER A 200 3.62 6.03 -13.92
N ALA A 201 4.70 5.70 -13.23
CA ALA A 201 4.91 4.39 -12.61
C ALA A 201 4.68 4.37 -11.10
N VAL A 202 4.78 5.53 -10.42
CA VAL A 202 4.61 5.63 -8.96
C VAL A 202 3.65 6.75 -8.61
N ILE A 203 2.62 6.44 -7.83
CA ILE A 203 1.70 7.42 -7.22
C ILE A 203 1.91 7.41 -5.71
N LEU A 204 1.94 8.59 -5.10
CA LEU A 204 1.88 8.74 -3.65
C LEU A 204 0.43 8.83 -3.20
N CYS A 205 0.00 7.84 -2.41
CA CYS A 205 -1.22 7.93 -1.62
C CYS A 205 -0.88 8.55 -0.26
N ASP A 206 -1.21 9.84 -0.09
CA ASP A 206 -0.87 10.59 1.13
C ASP A 206 -1.86 10.26 2.25
N LEU A 207 -1.74 9.04 2.80
CA LEU A 207 -2.64 8.51 3.82
C LEU A 207 -2.60 9.39 5.09
N GLU A 208 -1.41 9.85 5.50
CA GLU A 208 -1.26 10.74 6.65
C GLU A 208 -2.15 11.99 6.54
N LYS A 209 -2.09 12.71 5.41
CA LYS A 209 -2.88 13.94 5.23
C LYS A 209 -4.36 13.67 4.98
N LYS A 210 -4.69 12.55 4.34
CA LYS A 210 -6.08 12.21 3.99
C LYS A 210 -6.84 11.54 5.13
N PHE A 211 -6.10 10.99 6.11
CA PHE A 211 -6.68 10.30 7.26
C PHE A 211 -5.91 10.64 8.55
N PRO A 212 -5.86 11.93 8.94
CA PRO A 212 -5.10 12.38 10.10
C PRO A 212 -5.81 11.94 11.38
N GLN A 213 -5.10 11.24 12.27
CA GLN A 213 -5.61 10.74 13.55
C GLN A 213 -5.83 11.87 14.56
N GLN A 214 -4.85 12.76 14.69
CA GLN A 214 -4.83 13.80 15.74
C GLN A 214 -5.89 14.88 15.54
N SER A 215 -6.45 15.03 14.34
CA SER A 215 -7.50 16.01 14.06
C SER A 215 -8.92 15.47 14.21
N LEU A 216 -9.06 14.16 14.52
CA LEU A 216 -10.36 13.54 14.71
C LEU A 216 -10.99 13.90 16.06
N SER A 217 -12.32 13.96 16.10
CA SER A 217 -13.07 13.97 17.36
C SER A 217 -12.85 12.65 18.13
N GLU A 218 -13.04 12.64 19.45
CA GLU A 218 -12.96 11.39 20.24
C GLU A 218 -13.89 10.29 19.70
N GLN A 219 -15.07 10.68 19.22
CA GLN A 219 -16.04 9.77 18.63
C GLN A 219 -15.50 9.15 17.33
N ASP A 220 -14.94 9.96 16.45
CA ASP A 220 -14.37 9.48 15.18
C ASP A 220 -13.08 8.70 15.42
N LEU A 221 -12.28 9.10 16.41
CA LEU A 221 -11.10 8.35 16.81
C LEU A 221 -11.49 6.92 17.21
N GLY A 222 -12.46 6.74 18.12
CA GLY A 222 -12.94 5.41 18.51
C GLY A 222 -13.64 4.63 17.39
N LYS A 223 -14.19 5.34 16.39
CA LYS A 223 -14.80 4.71 15.22
C LYS A 223 -13.76 4.10 14.28
N PHE A 224 -12.64 4.78 14.06
CA PHE A 224 -11.68 4.40 13.02
C PHE A 224 -10.40 3.75 13.54
N TRP A 225 -10.03 3.97 14.81
CA TRP A 225 -8.81 3.46 15.43
C TRP A 225 -9.15 2.56 16.62
N SER A 226 -8.53 1.38 16.69
CA SER A 226 -8.82 0.39 17.74
C SER A 226 -7.90 0.53 18.96
N ASP A 227 -6.60 0.58 18.75
CA ASP A 227 -5.58 0.63 19.82
C ASP A 227 -4.62 1.81 19.71
N GLY A 228 -4.92 2.75 18.80
CA GLY A 228 -4.07 3.92 18.52
C GLY A 228 -2.99 3.69 17.48
N LEU A 229 -2.74 2.44 17.06
CA LEU A 229 -1.87 2.04 15.97
C LEU A 229 -2.66 1.44 14.81
N HIS A 230 -3.54 0.49 15.14
CA HIS A 230 -4.32 -0.27 14.18
C HIS A 230 -5.70 0.34 13.97
N PHE A 231 -6.22 0.17 12.78
CA PHE A 231 -7.56 0.61 12.45
C PHE A 231 -8.63 -0.39 12.91
N THR A 232 -9.84 0.08 13.12
CA THR A 232 -11.03 -0.74 13.16
C THR A 232 -11.40 -1.20 11.74
N GLU A 233 -12.41 -2.07 11.59
CA GLU A 233 -12.94 -2.42 10.27
C GLU A 233 -13.39 -1.19 9.47
N GLU A 234 -14.05 -0.21 10.14
CA GLU A 234 -14.45 1.05 9.50
C GLU A 234 -13.25 1.92 9.10
N GLY A 235 -12.17 1.89 9.89
CA GLY A 235 -10.91 2.56 9.54
C GLY A 235 -10.25 1.93 8.31
N TYR A 236 -10.20 0.60 8.22
CA TYR A 236 -9.69 -0.10 7.03
C TYR A 236 -10.56 0.11 5.80
N LYS A 237 -11.87 0.23 5.97
CA LYS A 237 -12.77 0.63 4.88
C LYS A 237 -12.46 2.03 4.38
N LYS A 238 -12.28 2.99 5.30
CA LYS A 238 -11.86 4.36 4.96
C LYS A 238 -10.53 4.41 4.24
N MET A 239 -9.54 3.63 4.69
CA MET A 239 -8.26 3.47 4.02
C MET A 239 -8.42 2.92 2.59
N ALA A 240 -9.29 1.93 2.38
CA ALA A 240 -9.58 1.39 1.06
C ALA A 240 -10.18 2.44 0.11
N GLU A 241 -11.10 3.29 0.59
CA GLU A 241 -11.68 4.41 -0.18
C GLU A 241 -10.58 5.39 -0.62
N ILE A 242 -9.69 5.76 0.29
CA ILE A 242 -8.58 6.68 0.00
C ILE A 242 -7.63 6.09 -1.06
N ILE A 243 -7.25 4.83 -0.91
CA ILE A 243 -6.39 4.14 -1.87
C ILE A 243 -7.09 4.05 -3.23
N TYR A 244 -8.38 3.70 -3.26
CA TYR A 244 -9.16 3.61 -4.49
C TYR A 244 -9.19 4.94 -5.24
N GLU A 245 -9.44 6.06 -4.56
CA GLU A 245 -9.47 7.38 -5.18
C GLU A 245 -8.15 7.75 -5.86
N ASP A 246 -7.03 7.38 -5.28
CA ASP A 246 -5.71 7.64 -5.88
C ASP A 246 -5.38 6.67 -7.02
N MET A 247 -5.76 5.40 -6.88
CA MET A 247 -5.40 4.37 -7.87
C MET A 247 -6.31 4.32 -9.09
N LYS A 248 -7.55 4.82 -9.01
CA LYS A 248 -8.52 4.72 -10.12
C LYS A 248 -7.99 5.29 -11.44
N HIS A 249 -7.07 6.26 -11.38
CA HIS A 249 -6.41 6.82 -12.56
C HIS A 249 -5.50 5.83 -13.30
N PHE A 250 -5.08 4.75 -12.65
CA PHE A 250 -4.34 3.67 -13.33
C PHE A 250 -5.24 2.72 -14.13
N LEU A 251 -6.57 2.81 -13.91
CA LEU A 251 -7.56 1.92 -14.51
C LEU A 251 -8.32 2.58 -15.67
N LEU A 252 -8.06 3.86 -15.92
CA LEU A 252 -8.57 4.65 -17.05
C LEU A 252 -7.57 4.58 -18.21
#